data_ba382781da71e127edcdcdb3f08f6168
#
_entry.id   ba382781da71e127edcdcdb3f08f6168
#
_cell.length_a   1.000
_cell.length_b   1.000
_cell.length_c   1.000
_cell.angle_alpha   90.00
_cell.angle_beta   90.00
_cell.angle_gamma   90.00
#
_symmetry.space_group_name_H-M   'P 1'
#
loop_
_entity.id
_entity.type
_entity.pdbx_description
1 polymer ?
#
loop_
_entity_poly.entity_id
_entity_poly.type
_entity_poly.pdbx_seq_one_letter_code
_entity_poly.pdbx_strand_id
1 'polypeptide(L)'
;CEASLSREKKTVVNYWFRHMWEYWWPLYPGVVLAVGLLHVEVWRFMAVMFPMTLITALAGVFFILRPMGMKAPAGKTSRGGKALGAFLWEIMPIIVVVAVIAVMALVTQLPKLWGVDWTLPGGVAILPGLVAALIWVIRLNRIPLKGVWSALTDKDVVPMILLVAAIMLFKGVMTDSQAVVHIRDELVSYRFPLIWVILLMPFLSGLITGIAIGFVGASFPLIIPLFPTASLVEYLSYACLAYSFGYMGMMLSPVHLCFLVTKDYFGASLLRSYRPLVLPVGTVLVFAWLYFTILTKWVAGS
;
A
#
# COMPACT_ATOMS: atom_id res chain seq x y z
N CYS A 1 -20.25 16.41 -17.44
CA CYS A 1 -18.77 16.41 -17.55
C CYS A 1 -18.15 15.12 -18.09
N GLU A 2 -18.79 13.94 -17.90
CA GLU A 2 -18.25 12.66 -18.40
C GLU A 2 -18.26 12.49 -19.91
N ALA A 3 -19.21 13.13 -20.61
CA ALA A 3 -19.37 12.98 -22.06
C ALA A 3 -18.23 13.59 -22.90
N SER A 4 -17.44 14.50 -22.37
CA SER A 4 -16.40 15.25 -23.11
C SER A 4 -14.98 14.71 -22.97
N LEU A 5 -14.73 13.74 -22.07
CA LEU A 5 -13.40 13.16 -21.84
C LEU A 5 -13.14 11.98 -22.77
N SER A 6 -11.91 11.90 -23.32
CA SER A 6 -11.49 10.71 -24.07
C SER A 6 -11.50 9.45 -23.19
N ARG A 7 -11.60 8.28 -23.82
CA ARG A 7 -11.61 6.98 -23.15
C ARG A 7 -10.36 6.78 -22.27
N GLU A 8 -9.20 7.15 -22.79
CA GLU A 8 -7.92 7.07 -22.11
C GLU A 8 -7.89 7.98 -20.87
N LYS A 9 -8.42 9.21 -20.96
CA LYS A 9 -8.48 10.14 -19.84
C LYS A 9 -9.36 9.59 -18.71
N LYS A 10 -10.53 9.02 -19.04
CA LYS A 10 -11.39 8.37 -18.05
C LYS A 10 -10.69 7.19 -17.34
N THR A 11 -10.01 6.36 -18.12
CA THR A 11 -9.22 5.23 -17.64
C THR A 11 -8.16 5.69 -16.63
N VAL A 12 -7.35 6.68 -17.00
CA VAL A 12 -6.24 7.17 -16.18
C VAL A 12 -6.73 7.81 -14.88
N VAL A 13 -7.79 8.64 -14.93
CA VAL A 13 -8.37 9.25 -13.72
C VAL A 13 -8.88 8.18 -12.77
N ASN A 14 -9.71 7.26 -13.25
CA ASN A 14 -10.26 6.20 -12.42
C ASN A 14 -9.14 5.33 -11.82
N TYR A 15 -8.19 4.92 -12.65
CA TYR A 15 -7.07 4.08 -12.23
C TYR A 15 -6.23 4.76 -11.16
N TRP A 16 -5.74 5.98 -11.38
CA TRP A 16 -4.84 6.69 -10.48
C TRP A 16 -5.48 6.98 -9.12
N PHE A 17 -6.64 7.63 -9.12
CA PHE A 17 -7.27 8.09 -7.87
C PHE A 17 -7.87 6.96 -7.03
N ARG A 18 -8.19 5.82 -7.64
CA ARG A 18 -8.61 4.65 -6.90
C ARG A 18 -7.47 4.03 -6.10
N HIS A 19 -6.24 4.06 -6.64
CA HIS A 19 -5.08 3.40 -6.03
C HIS A 19 -4.33 4.26 -5.01
N MET A 20 -4.52 5.57 -4.94
CA MET A 20 -3.74 6.44 -4.05
C MET A 20 -3.85 6.10 -2.57
N TRP A 21 -4.93 5.45 -2.15
CA TRP A 21 -5.16 5.05 -0.75
C TRP A 21 -4.39 3.79 -0.35
N GLU A 22 -3.93 3.01 -1.27
CA GLU A 22 -3.30 1.71 -1.05
C GLU A 22 -1.90 1.80 -0.42
N TYR A 23 -1.33 3.01 -0.31
CA TYR A 23 -0.05 3.23 0.35
C TYR A 23 -0.09 2.96 1.85
N TRP A 24 -1.16 3.31 2.52
CA TRP A 24 -1.21 3.29 3.98
C TRP A 24 -2.44 2.55 4.52
N TRP A 25 -3.33 2.15 3.64
CA TRP A 25 -4.59 1.55 4.04
C TRP A 25 -4.35 0.18 4.70
N PRO A 26 -4.72 -0.03 6.01
CA PRO A 26 -4.32 -1.22 6.76
C PRO A 26 -4.98 -2.51 6.27
N LEU A 27 -6.02 -2.43 5.46
CA LEU A 27 -6.70 -3.59 4.88
C LEU A 27 -6.15 -3.96 3.49
N TYR A 28 -5.27 -3.14 2.94
CA TYR A 28 -4.71 -3.45 1.63
C TYR A 28 -3.71 -4.61 1.76
N PRO A 29 -3.87 -5.68 0.97
CA PRO A 29 -3.10 -6.90 1.15
C PRO A 29 -1.58 -6.68 1.11
N GLY A 30 -1.11 -5.73 0.28
CA GLY A 30 0.30 -5.35 0.24
C GLY A 30 0.80 -4.72 1.55
N VAL A 31 -0.02 -3.87 2.18
CA VAL A 31 0.31 -3.24 3.48
C VAL A 31 0.32 -4.29 4.59
N VAL A 32 -0.70 -5.16 4.63
CA VAL A 32 -0.77 -6.27 5.61
C VAL A 32 0.47 -7.14 5.54
N LEU A 33 0.85 -7.55 4.33
CA LEU A 33 2.03 -8.38 4.12
C LEU A 33 3.32 -7.63 4.48
N ALA A 34 3.46 -6.37 4.07
CA ALA A 34 4.64 -5.55 4.39
C ALA A 34 4.83 -5.39 5.89
N VAL A 35 3.76 -5.04 6.63
CA VAL A 35 3.78 -4.91 8.09
C VAL A 35 4.16 -6.23 8.76
N GLY A 36 3.61 -7.36 8.28
CA GLY A 36 3.94 -8.70 8.76
C GLY A 36 5.40 -9.08 8.54
N LEU A 37 5.97 -8.73 7.37
CA LEU A 37 7.38 -9.02 7.05
C LEU A 37 8.36 -8.10 7.81
N LEU A 38 8.01 -6.82 7.98
CA LEU A 38 8.80 -5.82 8.68
C LEU A 38 8.76 -5.99 10.21
N HIS A 39 7.80 -6.72 10.75
CA HIS A 39 7.55 -6.86 12.20
C HIS A 39 7.37 -5.52 12.91
N VAL A 40 6.69 -4.57 12.28
CA VAL A 40 6.40 -3.25 12.83
C VAL A 40 4.93 -3.11 13.22
N GLU A 41 4.64 -2.15 14.09
CA GLU A 41 3.26 -1.81 14.43
C GLU A 41 2.56 -1.12 13.23
N VAL A 42 1.34 -1.57 12.93
CA VAL A 42 0.55 -1.10 11.78
C VAL A 42 0.43 0.42 11.74
N TRP A 43 0.13 1.05 12.88
CA TRP A 43 -0.06 2.50 12.96
C TRP A 43 1.22 3.29 12.64
N ARG A 44 2.40 2.76 12.99
CA ARG A 44 3.71 3.38 12.67
C ARG A 44 3.97 3.34 11.16
N PHE A 45 3.71 2.19 10.54
CA PHE A 45 3.80 2.06 9.09
C PHE A 45 2.82 3.03 8.41
N MET A 46 1.56 3.05 8.85
CA MET A 46 0.55 3.98 8.33
C MET A 46 1.00 5.44 8.44
N ALA A 47 1.53 5.86 9.59
CA ALA A 47 1.97 7.24 9.82
C ALA A 47 3.09 7.66 8.85
N VAL A 48 4.07 6.78 8.62
CA VAL A 48 5.19 7.04 7.70
C VAL A 48 4.74 7.00 6.23
N MET A 49 3.78 6.15 5.88
CA MET A 49 3.28 6.03 4.50
C MET A 49 2.23 7.08 4.13
N PHE A 50 1.55 7.70 5.09
CA PHE A 50 0.48 8.67 4.84
C PHE A 50 0.91 9.86 3.95
N PRO A 51 2.09 10.50 4.15
CA PRO A 51 2.55 11.57 3.27
C PRO A 51 2.65 11.14 1.80
N MET A 52 2.96 9.87 1.51
CA MET A 52 3.03 9.36 0.14
C MET A 52 1.66 9.36 -0.54
N THR A 53 0.57 9.11 0.21
CA THR A 53 -0.80 9.25 -0.31
C THR A 53 -1.09 10.69 -0.72
N LEU A 54 -0.71 11.67 0.10
CA LEU A 54 -0.90 13.09 -0.22
C LEU A 54 -0.10 13.49 -1.47
N ILE A 55 1.15 13.06 -1.56
CA ILE A 55 2.02 13.32 -2.73
C ILE A 55 1.41 12.68 -3.99
N THR A 56 0.93 11.45 -3.90
CA THR A 56 0.30 10.74 -5.02
C THR A 56 -0.99 11.44 -5.47
N ALA A 57 -1.80 11.90 -4.51
CA ALA A 57 -3.01 12.68 -4.80
C ALA A 57 -2.67 13.99 -5.51
N LEU A 58 -1.69 14.75 -4.99
CA LEU A 58 -1.23 16.00 -5.59
C LEU A 58 -0.66 15.78 -7.00
N ALA A 59 0.18 14.75 -7.20
CA ALA A 59 0.71 14.41 -8.52
C ALA A 59 -0.43 14.10 -9.51
N GLY A 60 -1.46 13.36 -9.09
CA GLY A 60 -2.66 13.12 -9.89
C GLY A 60 -3.42 14.41 -10.25
N VAL A 61 -3.59 15.30 -9.28
CA VAL A 61 -4.27 16.58 -9.52
C VAL A 61 -3.47 17.43 -10.53
N PHE A 62 -2.15 17.55 -10.35
CA PHE A 62 -1.32 18.40 -11.21
C PHE A 62 -1.14 17.84 -12.62
N PHE A 63 -0.83 16.56 -12.76
CA PHE A 63 -0.45 15.97 -14.05
C PHE A 63 -1.60 15.27 -14.78
N ILE A 64 -2.66 14.88 -14.06
CA ILE A 64 -3.80 14.18 -14.68
C ILE A 64 -5.02 15.11 -14.75
N LEU A 65 -5.50 15.69 -13.62
CA LEU A 65 -6.74 16.47 -13.65
C LEU A 65 -6.59 17.86 -14.27
N ARG A 66 -5.56 18.62 -13.87
CA ARG A 66 -5.34 19.98 -14.40
C ARG A 66 -5.25 20.05 -15.93
N PRO A 67 -4.43 19.21 -16.59
CA PRO A 67 -4.34 19.24 -18.06
C PRO A 67 -5.64 18.84 -18.77
N MET A 68 -6.57 18.20 -18.05
CA MET A 68 -7.86 17.82 -18.62
C MET A 68 -8.86 18.97 -18.65
N GLY A 69 -8.54 20.12 -18.03
CA GLY A 69 -9.45 21.27 -17.99
C GLY A 69 -10.76 20.97 -17.22
N MET A 70 -10.75 20.00 -16.31
CA MET A 70 -11.93 19.63 -15.52
C MET A 70 -12.27 20.80 -14.57
N LYS A 71 -13.25 21.60 -14.99
CA LYS A 71 -13.88 22.55 -14.09
C LYS A 71 -14.75 21.73 -13.12
N ALA A 72 -14.68 22.06 -11.83
CA ALA A 72 -15.64 21.53 -10.87
C ALA A 72 -17.07 21.71 -11.44
N PRO A 73 -17.92 20.69 -11.43
CA PRO A 73 -19.29 20.87 -11.89
C PRO A 73 -19.91 22.01 -11.09
N ALA A 74 -20.42 23.03 -11.77
CA ALA A 74 -21.26 24.07 -11.17
C ALA A 74 -22.61 23.43 -10.80
N GLY A 75 -22.56 22.38 -10.00
CA GLY A 75 -23.71 21.66 -9.47
C GLY A 75 -24.11 22.29 -8.14
N LYS A 76 -25.40 22.50 -7.95
CA LYS A 76 -26.00 22.93 -6.71
C LYS A 76 -25.36 22.17 -5.55
N THR A 77 -24.60 22.88 -4.71
CA THR A 77 -24.10 22.34 -3.45
C THR A 77 -25.30 21.82 -2.66
N SER A 78 -25.50 20.52 -2.70
CA SER A 78 -26.37 19.83 -1.75
C SER A 78 -25.97 20.34 -0.36
N ARG A 79 -26.93 20.82 0.42
CA ARG A 79 -26.73 21.39 1.76
C ARG A 79 -25.70 20.53 2.50
N GLY A 80 -24.51 21.10 2.76
CA GLY A 80 -23.28 20.38 3.12
C GLY A 80 -23.36 19.39 4.30
N GLY A 81 -24.32 19.55 5.22
CA GLY A 81 -24.48 18.62 6.35
C GLY A 81 -25.02 17.24 5.98
N LYS A 82 -25.95 17.16 5.03
CA LYS A 82 -26.49 15.85 4.60
C LYS A 82 -25.50 15.08 3.72
N ALA A 83 -24.70 15.78 2.91
CA ALA A 83 -23.67 15.16 2.09
C ALA A 83 -22.50 14.62 2.93
N LEU A 84 -22.08 15.36 3.99
CA LEU A 84 -21.06 14.92 4.92
C LEU A 84 -21.52 13.70 5.72
N GLY A 85 -22.77 13.71 6.22
CA GLY A 85 -23.34 12.57 6.94
C GLY A 85 -23.40 11.30 6.09
N ALA A 86 -23.85 11.40 4.83
CA ALA A 86 -23.84 10.28 3.90
C ALA A 86 -22.42 9.77 3.62
N PHE A 87 -21.48 10.68 3.38
CA PHE A 87 -20.07 10.32 3.18
C PHE A 87 -19.47 9.60 4.40
N LEU A 88 -19.70 10.13 5.62
CA LEU A 88 -19.20 9.49 6.85
C LEU A 88 -19.83 8.11 7.07
N TRP A 89 -21.08 7.92 6.67
CA TRP A 89 -21.76 6.64 6.76
C TRP A 89 -21.14 5.60 5.80
N GLU A 90 -20.82 6.00 4.58
CA GLU A 90 -20.17 5.12 3.59
C GLU A 90 -18.76 4.69 4.00
N ILE A 91 -18.01 5.58 4.68
CA ILE A 91 -16.66 5.25 5.18
C ILE A 91 -16.65 4.64 6.60
N MET A 92 -17.82 4.40 7.21
CA MET A 92 -17.91 3.87 8.57
C MET A 92 -17.14 2.55 8.77
N PRO A 93 -17.15 1.56 7.86
CA PRO A 93 -16.35 0.34 8.01
C PRO A 93 -14.86 0.65 8.16
N ILE A 94 -14.40 1.67 7.46
CA ILE A 94 -13.02 2.16 7.49
C ILE A 94 -12.70 2.76 8.86
N ILE A 95 -13.59 3.65 9.33
CA ILE A 95 -13.45 4.28 10.64
C ILE A 95 -13.43 3.23 11.76
N VAL A 96 -14.26 2.20 11.68
CA VAL A 96 -14.31 1.10 12.64
C VAL A 96 -12.96 0.38 12.70
N VAL A 97 -12.35 0.05 11.56
CA VAL A 97 -11.04 -0.62 11.53
C VAL A 97 -9.97 0.25 12.16
N VAL A 98 -9.87 1.52 11.74
CA VAL A 98 -8.86 2.46 12.27
C VAL A 98 -9.07 2.68 13.77
N ALA A 99 -10.30 2.83 14.23
CA ALA A 99 -10.63 2.98 15.65
C ALA A 99 -10.23 1.74 16.45
N VAL A 100 -10.52 0.53 15.95
CA VAL A 100 -10.14 -0.71 16.63
C VAL A 100 -8.63 -0.86 16.68
N ILE A 101 -7.90 -0.55 15.60
CA ILE A 101 -6.43 -0.56 15.59
C ILE A 101 -5.89 0.44 16.62
N ALA A 102 -6.44 1.65 16.69
CA ALA A 102 -6.03 2.66 17.67
C ALA A 102 -6.30 2.20 19.11
N VAL A 103 -7.47 1.61 19.38
CA VAL A 103 -7.81 1.04 20.69
C VAL A 103 -6.86 -0.11 21.03
N MET A 104 -6.58 -1.02 20.09
CA MET A 104 -5.63 -2.11 20.31
C MET A 104 -4.21 -1.58 20.59
N ALA A 105 -3.78 -0.54 19.89
CA ALA A 105 -2.50 0.11 20.17
C ALA A 105 -2.44 0.71 21.58
N LEU A 106 -3.52 1.33 22.05
CA LEU A 106 -3.63 1.84 23.42
C LEU A 106 -3.64 0.70 24.45
N VAL A 107 -4.46 -0.33 24.22
CA VAL A 107 -4.58 -1.49 25.13
C VAL A 107 -3.25 -2.22 25.26
N THR A 108 -2.46 -2.35 24.22
CA THR A 108 -1.13 -2.98 24.26
C THR A 108 -0.08 -2.14 25.00
N GLN A 109 -0.32 -0.85 25.23
CA GLN A 109 0.55 -0.01 26.06
C GLN A 109 0.22 -0.12 27.56
N LEU A 110 -1.03 -0.44 27.94
CA LEU A 110 -1.45 -0.54 29.33
C LEU A 110 -0.65 -1.55 30.17
N PRO A 111 -0.35 -2.78 29.70
CA PRO A 111 0.46 -3.74 30.46
C PRO A 111 1.87 -3.24 30.73
N LYS A 112 2.45 -2.43 29.86
CA LYS A 112 3.78 -1.84 30.07
C LYS A 112 3.82 -0.89 31.26
N LEU A 113 2.70 -0.21 31.57
CA LEU A 113 2.58 0.63 32.78
C LEU A 113 2.67 -0.19 34.08
N TRP A 114 2.43 -1.50 34.01
CA TRP A 114 2.51 -2.44 35.14
C TRP A 114 3.71 -3.39 35.05
N GLY A 115 4.69 -3.06 34.16
CA GLY A 115 5.93 -3.83 34.02
C GLY A 115 5.77 -5.17 33.30
N VAL A 116 4.67 -5.38 32.59
CA VAL A 116 4.44 -6.60 31.80
C VAL A 116 4.73 -6.30 30.32
N ASP A 117 5.78 -6.89 29.78
CA ASP A 117 6.12 -6.82 28.36
C ASP A 117 5.23 -7.76 27.53
N TRP A 118 4.01 -7.30 27.27
CA TRP A 118 3.10 -7.98 26.35
C TRP A 118 3.03 -7.22 25.04
N THR A 119 3.66 -7.75 23.99
CA THR A 119 3.61 -7.19 22.64
C THR A 119 2.87 -8.16 21.72
N LEU A 120 1.76 -7.70 21.12
CA LEU A 120 1.12 -8.44 20.03
C LEU A 120 1.92 -8.23 18.74
N PRO A 121 2.21 -9.29 17.96
CA PRO A 121 2.76 -9.13 16.62
C PRO A 121 1.89 -8.18 15.80
N GLY A 122 2.51 -7.24 15.05
CA GLY A 122 1.79 -6.18 14.35
C GLY A 122 0.66 -6.67 13.44
N GLY A 123 0.85 -7.84 12.80
CA GLY A 123 -0.20 -8.47 11.99
C GLY A 123 -1.41 -8.97 12.78
N VAL A 124 -1.21 -9.41 14.03
CA VAL A 124 -2.30 -9.91 14.90
C VAL A 124 -3.18 -8.77 15.39
N ALA A 125 -2.62 -7.58 15.59
CA ALA A 125 -3.36 -6.40 16.04
C ALA A 125 -4.42 -5.92 15.02
N ILE A 126 -4.31 -6.29 13.74
CA ILE A 126 -5.28 -5.95 12.70
C ILE A 126 -6.51 -6.86 12.76
N LEU A 127 -6.37 -8.11 13.19
CA LEU A 127 -7.45 -9.12 13.10
C LEU A 127 -8.74 -8.69 13.80
N PRO A 128 -8.76 -8.12 15.03
CA PRO A 128 -9.99 -7.65 15.66
C PRO A 128 -10.69 -6.56 14.83
N GLY A 129 -9.91 -5.64 14.24
CA GLY A 129 -10.45 -4.59 13.37
C GLY A 129 -11.09 -5.14 12.11
N LEU A 130 -10.44 -6.11 11.46
CA LEU A 130 -10.98 -6.81 10.30
C LEU A 130 -12.28 -7.54 10.61
N VAL A 131 -12.33 -8.28 11.71
CA VAL A 131 -13.52 -9.01 12.15
C VAL A 131 -14.65 -8.03 12.46
N ALA A 132 -14.37 -6.94 13.17
CA ALA A 132 -15.37 -5.92 13.49
C ALA A 132 -15.94 -5.27 12.23
N ALA A 133 -15.09 -4.89 11.26
CA ALA A 133 -15.52 -4.32 9.99
C ALA A 133 -16.33 -5.33 9.15
N LEU A 134 -15.91 -6.58 9.12
CA LEU A 134 -16.62 -7.64 8.42
C LEU A 134 -18.04 -7.83 9.01
N ILE A 135 -18.15 -7.92 10.34
CA ILE A 135 -19.45 -8.02 11.03
C ILE A 135 -20.32 -6.80 10.71
N TRP A 136 -19.72 -5.60 10.72
CA TRP A 136 -20.44 -4.37 10.37
C TRP A 136 -20.99 -4.42 8.95
N VAL A 137 -20.17 -4.75 7.96
CA VAL A 137 -20.56 -4.83 6.55
C VAL A 137 -21.64 -5.89 6.34
N ILE A 138 -21.50 -7.07 6.93
CA ILE A 138 -22.49 -8.17 6.83
C ILE A 138 -23.84 -7.72 7.39
N ARG A 139 -23.85 -7.08 8.57
CA ARG A 139 -25.10 -6.63 9.21
C ARG A 139 -25.76 -5.47 8.48
N LEU A 140 -24.95 -4.48 8.07
CA LEU A 140 -25.45 -3.31 7.37
C LEU A 140 -26.09 -3.67 6.03
N ASN A 141 -25.42 -4.52 5.25
CA ASN A 141 -25.87 -4.94 3.93
C ASN A 141 -26.80 -6.17 3.97
N ARG A 142 -27.13 -6.68 5.17
CA ARG A 142 -27.98 -7.88 5.37
C ARG A 142 -27.51 -9.07 4.54
N ILE A 143 -26.18 -9.28 4.47
CA ILE A 143 -25.59 -10.36 3.69
C ILE A 143 -25.96 -11.70 4.34
N PRO A 144 -26.61 -12.63 3.63
CA PRO A 144 -26.95 -13.94 4.20
C PRO A 144 -25.67 -14.75 4.47
N LEU A 145 -25.67 -15.57 5.52
CA LEU A 145 -24.55 -16.44 5.88
C LEU A 145 -24.07 -17.33 4.71
N LYS A 146 -25.01 -17.75 3.85
CA LYS A 146 -24.68 -18.49 2.62
C LYS A 146 -23.79 -17.67 1.68
N GLY A 147 -24.00 -16.36 1.58
CA GLY A 147 -23.15 -15.46 0.79
C GLY A 147 -21.74 -15.32 1.38
N VAL A 148 -21.65 -15.22 2.71
CA VAL A 148 -20.35 -15.19 3.41
C VAL A 148 -19.59 -16.51 3.19
N TRP A 149 -20.29 -17.66 3.32
CA TRP A 149 -19.69 -18.96 3.10
C TRP A 149 -19.21 -19.13 1.65
N SER A 150 -20.06 -18.73 0.69
CA SER A 150 -19.68 -18.74 -0.73
C SER A 150 -18.44 -17.92 -1.03
N ALA A 151 -18.30 -16.75 -0.41
CA ALA A 151 -17.11 -15.91 -0.57
C ALA A 151 -15.85 -16.55 0.05
N LEU A 152 -15.98 -17.23 1.20
CA LEU A 152 -14.85 -17.92 1.85
C LEU A 152 -14.42 -19.20 1.10
N THR A 153 -15.35 -19.82 0.37
CA THR A 153 -15.08 -21.03 -0.42
C THR A 153 -14.88 -20.72 -1.89
N ASP A 154 -14.68 -19.45 -2.25
CA ASP A 154 -14.39 -19.05 -3.63
C ASP A 154 -13.08 -19.70 -4.11
N LYS A 155 -13.08 -20.12 -5.38
CA LYS A 155 -11.93 -20.77 -6.01
C LYS A 155 -10.65 -19.95 -5.97
N ASP A 156 -10.77 -18.63 -5.85
CA ASP A 156 -9.62 -17.70 -5.82
C ASP A 156 -9.01 -17.59 -4.42
N VAL A 157 -9.69 -18.03 -3.37
CA VAL A 157 -9.18 -17.98 -1.98
C VAL A 157 -8.01 -18.95 -1.77
N VAL A 158 -8.09 -20.16 -2.27
CA VAL A 158 -7.04 -21.18 -2.11
C VAL A 158 -5.72 -20.73 -2.75
N PRO A 159 -5.67 -20.25 -4.01
CA PRO A 159 -4.46 -19.69 -4.60
C PRO A 159 -3.86 -18.54 -3.81
N MET A 160 -4.68 -17.65 -3.22
CA MET A 160 -4.19 -16.55 -2.37
C MET A 160 -3.54 -17.06 -1.08
N ILE A 161 -4.13 -18.05 -0.42
CA ILE A 161 -3.55 -18.69 0.78
C ILE A 161 -2.23 -19.35 0.44
N LEU A 162 -2.18 -20.11 -0.66
CA LEU A 162 -0.96 -20.78 -1.13
C LEU A 162 0.14 -19.77 -1.50
N LEU A 163 -0.22 -18.64 -2.12
CA LEU A 163 0.74 -17.56 -2.42
C LEU A 163 1.35 -17.01 -1.15
N VAL A 164 0.54 -16.68 -0.14
CA VAL A 164 1.05 -16.17 1.15
C VAL A 164 1.91 -17.21 1.86
N ALA A 165 1.49 -18.48 1.88
CA ALA A 165 2.27 -19.56 2.45
C ALA A 165 3.62 -19.76 1.74
N ALA A 166 3.65 -19.69 0.41
CA ALA A 166 4.87 -19.75 -0.39
C ALA A 166 5.82 -18.58 -0.09
N ILE A 167 5.30 -17.35 0.09
CA ILE A 167 6.08 -16.17 0.48
C ILE A 167 6.70 -16.36 1.88
N MET A 168 5.93 -16.90 2.84
CA MET A 168 6.45 -17.15 4.19
C MET A 168 7.51 -18.25 4.19
N LEU A 169 7.32 -19.31 3.41
CA LEU A 169 8.31 -20.37 3.21
C LEU A 169 9.58 -19.81 2.56
N PHE A 170 9.46 -19.01 1.50
CA PHE A 170 10.59 -18.35 0.84
C PHE A 170 11.36 -17.47 1.83
N LYS A 171 10.65 -16.63 2.63
CA LYS A 171 11.26 -15.85 3.71
C LYS A 171 12.06 -16.73 4.67
N GLY A 172 11.47 -17.86 5.14
CA GLY A 172 12.13 -18.78 6.05
C GLY A 172 13.43 -19.33 5.45
N VAL A 173 13.35 -19.88 4.23
CA VAL A 173 14.53 -20.41 3.52
C VAL A 173 15.62 -19.37 3.32
N MET A 174 15.26 -18.14 2.91
CA MET A 174 16.22 -17.04 2.73
C MET A 174 16.89 -16.61 4.04
N THR A 175 16.14 -16.65 5.15
CA THR A 175 16.66 -16.33 6.48
C THR A 175 17.58 -17.43 6.99
N ASP A 176 17.14 -18.69 6.94
CA ASP A 176 17.88 -19.83 7.48
C ASP A 176 19.16 -20.13 6.69
N SER A 177 19.13 -19.96 5.36
CA SER A 177 20.31 -20.11 4.50
C SER A 177 21.30 -18.96 4.58
N GLN A 178 20.95 -17.88 5.29
CA GLN A 178 21.72 -16.62 5.32
C GLN A 178 22.06 -16.06 3.91
N ALA A 179 21.33 -16.49 2.90
CA ALA A 179 21.58 -16.13 1.50
C ALA A 179 21.63 -14.61 1.29
N VAL A 180 20.76 -13.85 1.99
CA VAL A 180 20.75 -12.39 1.90
C VAL A 180 22.01 -11.77 2.51
N VAL A 181 22.56 -12.34 3.59
CA VAL A 181 23.80 -11.87 4.21
C VAL A 181 24.95 -12.08 3.21
N HIS A 182 25.06 -13.25 2.60
CA HIS A 182 26.07 -13.52 1.58
C HIS A 182 25.97 -12.59 0.37
N ILE A 183 24.76 -12.38 -0.16
CA ILE A 183 24.52 -11.42 -1.25
C ILE A 183 24.94 -10.00 -0.84
N ARG A 184 24.58 -9.58 0.39
CA ARG A 184 24.96 -8.26 0.91
C ARG A 184 26.48 -8.12 0.96
N ASP A 185 27.18 -9.10 1.53
CA ASP A 185 28.64 -9.05 1.69
C ASP A 185 29.35 -9.03 0.34
N GLU A 186 28.83 -9.78 -0.63
CA GLU A 186 29.32 -9.76 -2.01
C GLU A 186 29.11 -8.39 -2.67
N LEU A 187 27.90 -7.81 -2.58
CA LEU A 187 27.61 -6.47 -3.11
C LEU A 187 28.49 -5.38 -2.47
N VAL A 188 28.74 -5.49 -1.15
CA VAL A 188 29.65 -4.58 -0.43
C VAL A 188 31.08 -4.76 -0.92
N SER A 189 31.54 -5.98 -1.17
CA SER A 189 32.88 -6.27 -1.70
C SER A 189 33.10 -5.62 -3.08
N TYR A 190 32.08 -5.60 -3.91
CA TYR A 190 32.07 -4.89 -5.20
C TYR A 190 31.82 -3.39 -5.08
N ARG A 191 31.72 -2.84 -3.86
CA ARG A 191 31.35 -1.44 -3.60
C ARG A 191 30.04 -1.02 -4.27
N PHE A 192 29.12 -1.96 -4.46
CA PHE A 192 27.80 -1.65 -5.04
C PHE A 192 26.92 -0.97 -4.00
N PRO A 193 26.37 0.22 -4.26
CA PRO A 193 25.53 0.91 -3.29
C PRO A 193 24.23 0.13 -3.06
N LEU A 194 24.05 -0.42 -1.85
CA LEU A 194 22.87 -1.24 -1.47
C LEU A 194 21.55 -0.54 -1.68
N ILE A 195 21.56 0.80 -1.68
CA ILE A 195 20.36 1.60 -1.91
C ILE A 195 19.71 1.28 -3.27
N TRP A 196 20.50 1.01 -4.31
CA TRP A 196 19.95 0.63 -5.61
C TRP A 196 19.22 -0.71 -5.59
N VAL A 197 19.66 -1.66 -4.77
CA VAL A 197 18.96 -2.94 -4.57
C VAL A 197 17.60 -2.68 -3.93
N ILE A 198 17.58 -1.83 -2.89
CA ILE A 198 16.37 -1.46 -2.16
C ILE A 198 15.36 -0.73 -3.04
N LEU A 199 15.81 0.03 -4.04
CA LEU A 199 14.94 0.73 -4.98
C LEU A 199 14.48 -0.16 -6.14
N LEU A 200 15.44 -0.79 -6.81
CA LEU A 200 15.19 -1.47 -8.08
C LEU A 200 14.49 -2.81 -7.91
N MET A 201 14.81 -3.59 -6.86
CA MET A 201 14.17 -4.89 -6.68
C MET A 201 12.66 -4.78 -6.48
N PRO A 202 12.13 -3.95 -5.55
CA PRO A 202 10.68 -3.78 -5.43
C PRO A 202 10.05 -3.20 -6.69
N PHE A 203 10.70 -2.21 -7.33
CA PHE A 203 10.20 -1.59 -8.56
C PHE A 203 10.03 -2.62 -9.68
N LEU A 204 11.07 -3.39 -9.97
CA LEU A 204 11.03 -4.44 -10.99
C LEU A 204 10.05 -5.56 -10.63
N SER A 205 10.03 -5.98 -9.36
CA SER A 205 9.06 -6.96 -8.90
C SER A 205 7.62 -6.47 -9.09
N GLY A 206 7.34 -5.20 -8.79
CA GLY A 206 6.05 -4.57 -9.03
C GLY A 206 5.69 -4.51 -10.50
N LEU A 207 6.64 -4.10 -11.34
CA LEU A 207 6.47 -4.02 -12.79
C LEU A 207 6.16 -5.38 -13.42
N ILE A 208 6.83 -6.44 -12.96
CA ILE A 208 6.67 -7.80 -13.48
C ILE A 208 5.38 -8.44 -12.96
N THR A 209 5.11 -8.34 -11.67
CA THR A 209 3.98 -9.05 -11.04
C THR A 209 2.64 -8.34 -11.20
N GLY A 210 2.65 -7.00 -11.24
CA GLY A 210 1.44 -6.18 -11.34
C GLY A 210 0.50 -6.27 -10.13
N ILE A 211 0.94 -6.83 -9.00
CA ILE A 211 0.16 -6.96 -7.76
C ILE A 211 1.01 -6.64 -6.53
N ALA A 212 0.37 -6.03 -5.52
CA ALA A 212 1.11 -5.58 -4.34
C ALA A 212 1.69 -6.71 -3.50
N ILE A 213 0.94 -7.80 -3.28
CA ILE A 213 1.46 -8.99 -2.60
C ILE A 213 2.68 -9.56 -3.36
N GLY A 214 2.66 -9.50 -4.69
CA GLY A 214 3.75 -9.98 -5.54
C GLY A 214 5.05 -9.20 -5.31
N PHE A 215 5.02 -7.86 -5.38
CA PHE A 215 6.27 -7.10 -5.18
C PHE A 215 6.74 -7.15 -3.72
N VAL A 216 5.82 -7.06 -2.76
CA VAL A 216 6.20 -7.17 -1.35
C VAL A 216 6.77 -8.57 -1.06
N GLY A 217 6.08 -9.62 -1.48
CA GLY A 217 6.49 -11.00 -1.23
C GLY A 217 7.81 -11.40 -1.90
N ALA A 218 8.04 -10.92 -3.12
CA ALA A 218 9.26 -11.25 -3.86
C ALA A 218 10.49 -10.42 -3.44
N SER A 219 10.32 -9.15 -3.05
CA SER A 219 11.45 -8.27 -2.79
C SER A 219 11.73 -8.03 -1.30
N PHE A 220 10.71 -7.89 -0.45
CA PHE A 220 10.90 -7.52 0.95
C PHE A 220 11.73 -8.54 1.75
N PRO A 221 11.54 -9.86 1.62
CA PRO A 221 12.41 -10.83 2.29
C PRO A 221 13.90 -10.66 1.95
N LEU A 222 14.21 -10.15 0.75
CA LEU A 222 15.57 -9.94 0.27
C LEU A 222 16.17 -8.61 0.75
N ILE A 223 15.36 -7.54 0.81
CA ILE A 223 15.87 -6.19 1.10
C ILE A 223 15.78 -5.81 2.57
N ILE A 224 14.85 -6.36 3.35
CA ILE A 224 14.70 -6.05 4.78
C ILE A 224 16.01 -6.26 5.57
N PRO A 225 16.78 -7.36 5.38
CA PRO A 225 18.07 -7.53 6.06
C PRO A 225 19.13 -6.50 5.69
N LEU A 226 18.90 -5.73 4.61
CA LEU A 226 19.79 -4.65 4.19
C LEU A 226 19.45 -3.31 4.86
N PHE A 227 18.33 -3.22 5.55
CA PHE A 227 17.90 -1.98 6.21
C PHE A 227 18.73 -1.72 7.46
N PRO A 228 19.14 -0.46 7.73
CA PRO A 228 19.73 -0.09 9.00
C PRO A 228 18.74 -0.34 10.16
N THR A 229 19.26 -0.83 11.28
CA THR A 229 18.48 -1.14 12.48
C THR A 229 18.76 -0.21 13.66
N ALA A 230 19.57 0.81 13.45
CA ALA A 230 20.00 1.74 14.49
C ALA A 230 18.83 2.55 15.06
N SER A 231 17.86 2.90 14.23
CA SER A 231 16.68 3.66 14.64
C SER A 231 15.44 3.16 13.90
N LEU A 232 14.30 3.13 14.62
CA LEU A 232 13.01 2.74 14.02
C LEU A 232 12.60 3.69 12.89
N VAL A 233 12.87 4.99 13.02
CA VAL A 233 12.53 5.98 11.99
C VAL A 233 13.35 5.74 10.73
N GLU A 234 14.64 5.45 10.89
CA GLU A 234 15.51 5.10 9.78
C GLU A 234 15.04 3.81 9.10
N TYR A 235 14.79 2.75 9.86
CA TYR A 235 14.26 1.47 9.37
C TYR A 235 12.97 1.67 8.55
N LEU A 236 12.01 2.44 9.10
CA LEU A 236 10.74 2.74 8.42
C LEU A 236 10.94 3.64 7.19
N SER A 237 11.95 4.51 7.16
CA SER A 237 12.24 5.33 5.98
C SER A 237 12.68 4.48 4.79
N TYR A 238 13.52 3.46 5.02
CA TYR A 238 13.90 2.48 4.00
C TYR A 238 12.69 1.65 3.54
N ALA A 239 11.85 1.23 4.48
CA ALA A 239 10.61 0.50 4.16
C ALA A 239 9.65 1.34 3.31
N CYS A 240 9.48 2.63 3.64
CA CYS A 240 8.66 3.57 2.88
C CYS A 240 9.19 3.76 1.46
N LEU A 241 10.50 3.94 1.32
CA LEU A 241 11.17 4.10 0.04
C LEU A 241 10.97 2.86 -0.84
N ALA A 242 11.28 1.68 -0.31
CA ALA A 242 11.14 0.41 -1.01
C ALA A 242 9.68 0.13 -1.44
N TYR A 243 8.74 0.36 -0.53
CA TYR A 243 7.32 0.18 -0.81
C TYR A 243 6.85 1.14 -1.91
N SER A 244 7.26 2.41 -1.84
CA SER A 244 6.87 3.42 -2.83
C SER A 244 7.40 3.09 -4.23
N PHE A 245 8.63 2.61 -4.33
CA PHE A 245 9.20 2.17 -5.61
C PHE A 245 8.49 0.93 -6.15
N GLY A 246 8.27 -0.09 -5.31
CA GLY A 246 7.52 -1.28 -5.70
C GLY A 246 6.09 -0.97 -6.15
N TYR A 247 5.44 -0.07 -5.43
CA TYR A 247 4.10 0.38 -5.74
C TYR A 247 4.04 1.13 -7.09
N MET A 248 4.96 2.03 -7.36
CA MET A 248 5.03 2.72 -8.65
C MET A 248 5.41 1.77 -9.79
N GLY A 249 6.25 0.77 -9.53
CA GLY A 249 6.49 -0.32 -10.49
C GLY A 249 5.20 -1.07 -10.83
N MET A 250 4.42 -1.45 -9.82
CA MET A 250 3.11 -2.09 -10.00
C MET A 250 2.14 -1.20 -10.80
N MET A 251 2.11 0.11 -10.51
CA MET A 251 1.26 1.07 -11.24
C MET A 251 1.63 1.19 -12.73
N LEU A 252 2.88 0.91 -13.09
CA LEU A 252 3.34 0.88 -14.49
C LEU A 252 3.30 -0.52 -15.11
N SER A 253 2.85 -1.53 -14.37
CA SER A 253 2.83 -2.91 -14.85
C SER A 253 1.82 -3.11 -15.99
N PRO A 254 2.24 -3.73 -17.11
CA PRO A 254 1.32 -4.06 -18.21
C PRO A 254 0.37 -5.21 -17.87
N VAL A 255 0.65 -5.96 -16.81
CA VAL A 255 -0.19 -7.07 -16.33
C VAL A 255 -1.04 -6.69 -15.12
N HIS A 256 -1.02 -5.42 -14.69
CA HIS A 256 -1.83 -4.97 -13.56
C HIS A 256 -3.32 -5.08 -13.86
N LEU A 257 -3.97 -6.06 -13.22
CA LEU A 257 -5.36 -6.42 -13.51
C LEU A 257 -6.33 -5.23 -13.42
N CYS A 258 -6.17 -4.39 -12.40
CA CYS A 258 -7.02 -3.22 -12.22
C CYS A 258 -6.92 -2.23 -13.38
N PHE A 259 -5.72 -2.08 -13.97
CA PHE A 259 -5.53 -1.23 -15.13
C PHE A 259 -6.15 -1.86 -16.39
N LEU A 260 -5.96 -3.16 -16.58
CA LEU A 260 -6.53 -3.90 -17.71
C LEU A 260 -8.06 -3.84 -17.70
N VAL A 261 -8.69 -4.17 -16.56
CA VAL A 261 -10.15 -4.10 -16.39
C VAL A 261 -10.67 -2.69 -16.61
N THR A 262 -9.99 -1.67 -16.06
CA THR A 262 -10.41 -0.27 -16.23
C THR A 262 -10.31 0.19 -17.68
N LYS A 263 -9.22 -0.17 -18.40
CA LYS A 263 -9.08 0.18 -19.81
C LYS A 263 -10.12 -0.53 -20.69
N ASP A 264 -10.42 -1.79 -20.40
CA ASP A 264 -11.42 -2.55 -21.16
C ASP A 264 -12.82 -2.00 -20.91
N TYR A 265 -13.16 -1.64 -19.67
CA TYR A 265 -14.44 -1.01 -19.33
C TYR A 265 -14.68 0.29 -20.13
N PHE A 266 -13.65 1.14 -20.28
CA PHE A 266 -13.76 2.38 -21.05
C PHE A 266 -13.47 2.20 -22.55
N GLY A 267 -13.05 1.01 -22.98
CA GLY A 267 -12.62 0.76 -24.38
C GLY A 267 -11.41 1.59 -24.78
N ALA A 268 -10.46 1.78 -23.84
CA ALA A 268 -9.28 2.61 -24.04
C ALA A 268 -8.08 1.81 -24.56
N SER A 269 -7.16 2.48 -25.27
CA SER A 269 -5.88 1.90 -25.66
C SER A 269 -4.93 1.84 -24.48
N LEU A 270 -4.32 0.66 -24.20
CA LEU A 270 -3.36 0.46 -23.14
C LEU A 270 -2.17 1.43 -23.26
N LEU A 271 -1.52 1.44 -24.41
CA LEU A 271 -0.31 2.25 -24.64
C LEU A 271 -0.56 3.76 -24.52
N ARG A 272 -1.71 4.24 -25.03
CA ARG A 272 -2.09 5.66 -24.90
C ARG A 272 -2.44 6.03 -23.47
N SER A 273 -2.95 5.10 -22.68
CA SER A 273 -3.27 5.32 -21.27
C SER A 273 -2.02 5.36 -20.37
N TYR A 274 -0.88 4.81 -20.80
CA TYR A 274 0.38 4.90 -20.04
C TYR A 274 1.00 6.31 -20.09
N ARG A 275 0.91 6.97 -21.23
CA ARG A 275 1.58 8.27 -21.45
C ARG A 275 1.29 9.30 -20.34
N PRO A 276 0.04 9.50 -19.88
CA PRO A 276 -0.25 10.43 -18.78
C PRO A 276 0.22 9.94 -17.41
N LEU A 277 0.56 8.64 -17.23
CA LEU A 277 1.00 8.08 -15.96
C LEU A 277 2.50 8.29 -15.70
N VAL A 278 3.31 8.48 -16.72
CA VAL A 278 4.77 8.57 -16.61
C VAL A 278 5.20 9.73 -15.69
N LEU A 279 4.66 10.93 -15.92
CA LEU A 279 5.01 12.12 -15.15
C LEU A 279 4.60 12.02 -13.67
N PRO A 280 3.34 11.68 -13.34
CA PRO A 280 2.96 11.53 -11.94
C PRO A 280 3.72 10.40 -11.23
N VAL A 281 4.00 9.27 -11.89
CA VAL A 281 4.84 8.21 -11.34
C VAL A 281 6.25 8.72 -11.06
N GLY A 282 6.90 9.36 -12.02
CA GLY A 282 8.24 9.95 -11.85
C GLY A 282 8.28 10.95 -10.69
N THR A 283 7.25 11.78 -10.57
CA THR A 283 7.11 12.75 -9.48
C THR A 283 7.03 12.05 -8.12
N VAL A 284 6.20 11.00 -8.00
CA VAL A 284 6.07 10.24 -6.75
C VAL A 284 7.40 9.58 -6.37
N LEU A 285 8.14 9.02 -7.33
CA LEU A 285 9.46 8.41 -7.08
C LEU A 285 10.48 9.44 -6.58
N VAL A 286 10.51 10.63 -7.19
CA VAL A 286 11.40 11.74 -6.75
C VAL A 286 11.02 12.19 -5.34
N PHE A 287 9.74 12.36 -5.05
CA PHE A 287 9.29 12.73 -3.70
C PHE A 287 9.52 11.63 -2.66
N ALA A 288 9.39 10.36 -3.02
CA ALA A 288 9.74 9.26 -2.14
C ALA A 288 11.22 9.32 -1.75
N TRP A 289 12.11 9.61 -2.71
CA TRP A 289 13.53 9.80 -2.45
C TRP A 289 13.79 11.02 -1.57
N LEU A 290 13.17 12.17 -1.85
CA LEU A 290 13.30 13.38 -1.03
C LEU A 290 12.80 13.16 0.40
N TYR A 291 11.65 12.51 0.55
CA TYR A 291 11.10 12.17 1.85
C TYR A 291 12.01 11.24 2.65
N PHE A 292 12.54 10.22 2.00
CA PHE A 292 13.55 9.34 2.58
C PHE A 292 14.77 10.13 3.06
N THR A 293 15.33 11.03 2.23
CA THR A 293 16.50 11.83 2.60
C THR A 293 16.23 12.79 3.76
N ILE A 294 15.02 13.31 3.87
CA ILE A 294 14.61 14.16 5.00
C ILE A 294 14.56 13.33 6.29
N LEU A 295 13.89 12.17 6.27
CA LEU A 295 13.76 11.30 7.44
C LEU A 295 15.12 10.80 7.94
N THR A 296 16.00 10.38 7.04
CA THR A 296 17.33 9.87 7.42
C THR A 296 18.25 10.97 7.95
N LYS A 297 18.21 12.18 7.37
CA LYS A 297 18.98 13.33 7.89
C LYS A 297 18.45 13.81 9.24
N TRP A 298 17.14 13.77 9.46
CA TRP A 298 16.56 14.13 10.75
C TRP A 298 17.02 13.18 11.86
N VAL A 299 17.11 11.88 11.59
CA VAL A 299 17.66 10.90 12.54
C VAL A 299 19.17 11.10 12.77
N ALA A 300 19.94 11.44 11.73
CA ALA A 300 21.38 11.65 11.86
C ALA A 300 21.73 12.95 12.60
N GLY A 301 20.82 13.90 12.73
CA GLY A 301 20.98 15.17 13.44
C GLY A 301 20.38 15.21 14.85
N SER A 302 19.66 14.16 15.26
CA SER A 302 19.09 13.98 16.61
C SER A 302 19.94 13.02 17.43
#